data_97307120ce38cbe8ba44d0b7d4e5b782
#
_entry.id   97307120ce38cbe8ba44d0b7d4e5b782
#
_cell.length_a   1.000
_cell.length_b   1.000
_cell.length_c   1.000
_cell.angle_alpha   90.00
_cell.angle_beta   90.00
_cell.angle_gamma   90.00
#
_symmetry.space_group_name_H-M   'P 1'
#
loop_
_entity.id
_entity.type
_entity.pdbx_description
1 polymer ?
#
loop_
_entity_poly.entity_id
_entity_poly.type
_entity_poly.pdbx_seq_one_letter_code
_entity_poly.pdbx_strand_id
1 'polypeptide(L)'
;MSLLSGFSCAAARLRVLQGVLLSGLLWALAAPAMADDEFRLGKTILLGVGDHPAIIPMLACRPTKSIMVKAGRELTLERVKVFYGNDRSKTLYFDKDLKEDQESGWKSLGSRLCIKRIEVYGNSEGSKAGVKVYGRK
;
A
#
# COMPACT_ATOMS: atom_id res chain seq x y z
N MET A 1 64.52 -33.10 -2.38
CA MET A 1 64.65 -32.43 -1.10
C MET A 1 63.71 -31.28 -0.87
N SER A 2 63.06 -30.81 -1.85
CA SER A 2 62.09 -29.71 -1.71
C SER A 2 60.66 -30.13 -1.93
N LEU A 3 60.32 -31.36 -1.81
CA LEU A 3 59.01 -31.93 -2.05
C LEU A 3 58.05 -31.76 -0.88
N LEU A 4 58.52 -31.27 0.25
CA LEU A 4 57.70 -31.12 1.45
C LEU A 4 56.97 -29.76 1.55
N SER A 5 57.33 -28.81 0.73
CA SER A 5 56.72 -27.46 0.79
C SER A 5 55.41 -27.34 0.05
N GLY A 6 55.02 -28.34 -0.70
CA GLY A 6 53.80 -28.30 -1.48
C GLY A 6 52.49 -28.62 -0.74
N PHE A 7 52.62 -29.28 0.39
CA PHE A 7 51.42 -29.76 1.11
C PHE A 7 50.76 -28.75 2.02
N SER A 8 51.45 -27.71 2.42
CA SER A 8 50.90 -26.71 3.33
C SER A 8 49.88 -25.78 2.66
N CYS A 9 50.01 -25.59 1.36
CA CYS A 9 49.09 -24.68 0.65
C CYS A 9 47.71 -25.27 0.39
N ALA A 10 47.61 -26.59 0.30
CA ALA A 10 46.33 -27.23 0.03
C ALA A 10 45.37 -27.18 1.24
N ALA A 11 45.91 -27.29 2.43
CA ALA A 11 45.12 -27.25 3.65
C ALA A 11 44.53 -25.83 3.93
N ALA A 12 45.27 -24.80 3.56
CA ALA A 12 44.83 -23.43 3.73
C ALA A 12 43.66 -23.06 2.80
N ARG A 13 43.66 -23.63 1.60
CA ARG A 13 42.57 -23.37 0.63
C ARG A 13 41.23 -23.98 1.04
N LEU A 14 41.26 -25.12 1.70
CA LEU A 14 40.05 -25.77 2.17
C LEU A 14 39.34 -24.98 3.26
N ARG A 15 40.10 -24.31 4.12
CA ARG A 15 39.51 -23.51 5.21
C ARG A 15 38.83 -22.26 4.72
N VAL A 16 39.33 -21.68 3.66
CA VAL A 16 38.70 -20.46 3.06
C VAL A 16 37.37 -20.82 2.42
N LEU A 17 37.27 -21.96 1.78
CA LEU A 17 36.04 -22.43 1.15
C LEU A 17 34.94 -22.72 2.18
N GLN A 18 35.29 -23.22 3.34
CA GLN A 18 34.34 -23.48 4.42
C GLN A 18 33.79 -22.18 5.02
N GLY A 19 34.60 -21.14 5.09
CA GLY A 19 34.16 -19.84 5.60
C GLY A 19 33.16 -19.14 4.68
N VAL A 20 33.30 -19.30 3.38
CA VAL A 20 32.40 -18.68 2.40
C VAL A 20 31.05 -19.37 2.37
N LEU A 21 30.99 -20.67 2.55
CA LEU A 21 29.74 -21.42 2.59
C LEU A 21 28.88 -21.08 3.81
N LEU A 22 29.49 -20.81 4.94
CA LEU A 22 28.78 -20.42 6.17
C LEU A 22 28.20 -19.00 6.11
N SER A 23 28.86 -18.09 5.43
CA SER A 23 28.35 -16.75 5.27
C SER A 23 27.14 -16.67 4.32
N GLY A 24 27.04 -17.56 3.34
CA GLY A 24 25.91 -17.62 2.43
C GLY A 24 24.61 -18.08 3.09
N LEU A 25 24.68 -18.92 4.11
CA LEU A 25 23.50 -19.43 4.80
C LEU A 25 22.80 -18.38 5.70
N LEU A 26 23.57 -17.45 6.23
CA LEU A 26 23.01 -16.40 7.10
C LEU A 26 22.10 -15.43 6.36
N TRP A 27 22.26 -15.27 5.07
CA TRP A 27 21.43 -14.40 4.26
C TRP A 27 20.03 -14.96 3.98
N ALA A 28 19.89 -16.27 4.02
CA ALA A 28 18.61 -16.94 3.81
C ALA A 28 17.67 -16.82 5.01
N LEU A 29 18.16 -16.35 6.15
CA LEU A 29 17.37 -16.18 7.36
C LEU A 29 16.86 -14.74 7.56
N ALA A 30 17.12 -13.85 6.62
CA ALA A 30 16.50 -12.53 6.65
C ALA A 30 14.99 -12.68 6.56
N ALA A 31 14.30 -12.43 7.67
CA ALA A 31 12.85 -12.51 7.72
C ALA A 31 12.24 -11.54 6.74
N PRO A 32 11.23 -11.94 5.94
CA PRO A 32 10.51 -11.02 5.10
C PRO A 32 9.86 -9.94 5.97
N ALA A 33 9.91 -8.70 5.51
CA ALA A 33 9.21 -7.62 6.16
C ALA A 33 7.72 -7.97 6.25
N MET A 34 7.11 -7.79 7.41
CA MET A 34 5.66 -7.95 7.57
C MET A 34 4.96 -6.88 6.76
N ALA A 35 4.20 -7.28 5.75
CA ALA A 35 3.33 -6.39 5.01
C ALA A 35 2.13 -6.01 5.89
N ASP A 36 1.77 -4.75 5.92
CA ASP A 36 0.51 -4.32 6.48
C ASP A 36 -0.64 -4.98 5.70
N ASP A 37 -1.69 -5.39 6.39
CA ASP A 37 -2.87 -5.99 5.77
C ASP A 37 -3.63 -4.94 4.96
N GLU A 38 -3.23 -4.75 3.73
CA GLU A 38 -3.91 -3.87 2.78
C GLU A 38 -5.03 -4.62 2.07
N PHE A 39 -6.15 -3.95 1.91
CA PHE A 39 -7.28 -4.51 1.17
C PHE A 39 -8.00 -3.41 0.39
N ARG A 40 -8.65 -3.80 -0.69
CA ARG A 40 -9.45 -2.86 -1.46
C ARG A 40 -10.82 -2.72 -0.83
N LEU A 41 -11.18 -1.51 -0.42
CA LEU A 41 -12.50 -1.18 0.10
C LEU A 41 -13.55 -1.15 -1.02
N GLY A 42 -13.19 -0.61 -2.17
CA GLY A 42 -14.07 -0.57 -3.31
C GLY A 42 -13.54 0.29 -4.44
N LYS A 43 -14.35 0.41 -5.48
CA LYS A 43 -14.08 1.26 -6.63
C LYS A 43 -15.33 2.00 -7.03
N THR A 44 -15.15 3.20 -7.58
CA THR A 44 -16.23 4.00 -8.13
C THR A 44 -15.72 4.83 -9.30
N ILE A 45 -16.61 5.60 -9.91
CA ILE A 45 -16.27 6.49 -11.01
C ILE A 45 -16.55 7.92 -10.58
N LEU A 46 -15.52 8.76 -10.67
CA LEU A 46 -15.64 10.20 -10.45
C LEU A 46 -16.04 10.87 -11.76
N LEU A 47 -17.13 11.61 -11.72
CA LEU A 47 -17.62 12.35 -12.89
C LEU A 47 -17.02 13.76 -12.89
N GLY A 48 -16.70 14.27 -14.08
CA GLY A 48 -16.09 15.59 -14.24
C GLY A 48 -17.03 16.77 -14.12
N VAL A 49 -18.29 16.56 -13.76
CA VAL A 49 -19.29 17.63 -13.74
C VAL A 49 -20.08 17.57 -12.43
N GLY A 50 -20.07 18.67 -11.69
CA GLY A 50 -20.89 18.89 -10.52
C GLY A 50 -20.26 18.43 -9.21
N ASP A 51 -20.87 18.83 -8.11
CA ASP A 51 -20.43 18.52 -6.74
C ASP A 51 -20.99 17.18 -6.24
N HIS A 52 -21.24 16.25 -7.14
CA HIS A 52 -21.78 14.94 -6.78
C HIS A 52 -20.66 14.00 -6.32
N PRO A 53 -20.75 13.49 -5.09
CA PRO A 53 -19.76 12.52 -4.64
C PRO A 53 -19.89 11.20 -5.37
N ALA A 54 -18.75 10.57 -5.61
CA ALA A 54 -18.70 9.20 -6.06
C ALA A 54 -18.86 8.27 -4.85
N ILE A 55 -19.91 7.46 -4.84
CA ILE A 55 -20.29 6.66 -3.68
C ILE A 55 -19.78 5.23 -3.82
N ILE A 56 -19.16 4.71 -2.75
CA ILE A 56 -18.79 3.31 -2.62
C ILE A 56 -19.62 2.72 -1.48
N PRO A 57 -20.68 1.96 -1.79
CA PRO A 57 -21.44 1.27 -0.76
C PRO A 57 -20.69 0.03 -0.28
N MET A 58 -20.78 -0.26 1.00
CA MET A 58 -20.21 -1.45 1.62
C MET A 58 -21.31 -2.41 2.02
N LEU A 59 -21.23 -3.66 1.56
CA LEU A 59 -22.21 -4.70 1.92
C LEU A 59 -22.06 -5.14 3.39
N ALA A 60 -20.84 -5.10 3.89
CA ALA A 60 -20.53 -5.43 5.29
C ALA A 60 -19.52 -4.42 5.81
N CYS A 61 -19.57 -4.12 7.10
CA CYS A 61 -18.61 -3.21 7.68
C CYS A 61 -17.21 -3.85 7.70
N ARG A 62 -16.21 -3.06 7.30
CA ARG A 62 -14.82 -3.48 7.34
C ARG A 62 -14.04 -2.63 8.32
N PRO A 63 -13.45 -3.24 9.36
CA PRO A 63 -12.59 -2.50 10.29
C PRO A 63 -11.37 -1.94 9.55
N THR A 64 -11.23 -0.62 9.56
CA THR A 64 -10.21 0.09 8.81
C THR A 64 -9.59 1.18 9.69
N LYS A 65 -8.28 1.27 9.68
CA LYS A 65 -7.53 2.27 10.45
C LYS A 65 -7.00 3.41 9.57
N SER A 66 -6.65 3.11 8.34
CA SER A 66 -6.14 4.09 7.39
C SER A 66 -6.71 3.84 6.00
N ILE A 67 -6.81 4.89 5.20
CA ILE A 67 -7.28 4.78 3.81
C ILE A 67 -6.31 5.46 2.84
N MET A 68 -6.35 5.00 1.60
CA MET A 68 -5.59 5.54 0.48
C MET A 68 -6.44 5.47 -0.78
N VAL A 69 -6.30 6.46 -1.65
CA VAL A 69 -7.03 6.54 -2.92
C VAL A 69 -6.06 6.39 -4.08
N LYS A 70 -6.42 5.56 -5.05
CA LYS A 70 -5.68 5.39 -6.30
C LYS A 70 -6.53 5.86 -7.48
N ALA A 71 -5.98 6.74 -8.29
CA ALA A 71 -6.64 7.23 -9.47
C ALA A 71 -6.45 6.30 -10.67
N GLY A 72 -7.52 6.00 -11.39
CA GLY A 72 -7.43 5.26 -12.66
C GLY A 72 -7.11 6.15 -13.85
N ARG A 73 -7.36 7.44 -13.74
CA ARG A 73 -7.02 8.48 -14.69
C ARG A 73 -6.70 9.77 -13.95
N GLU A 74 -6.16 10.75 -14.64
CA GLU A 74 -5.89 12.06 -14.07
C GLU A 74 -7.16 12.69 -13.48
N LEU A 75 -7.07 13.09 -12.22
CA LEU A 75 -8.15 13.72 -11.47
C LEU A 75 -7.60 14.60 -10.35
N THR A 76 -8.41 15.52 -9.87
CA THR A 76 -8.15 16.27 -8.64
C THR A 76 -8.95 15.64 -7.52
N LEU A 77 -8.28 15.11 -6.52
CA LEU A 77 -8.91 14.55 -5.33
C LEU A 77 -9.01 15.63 -4.26
N GLU A 78 -10.24 15.98 -3.86
CA GLU A 78 -10.47 16.98 -2.82
C GLU A 78 -10.50 16.35 -1.44
N ARG A 79 -11.50 15.52 -1.18
CA ARG A 79 -11.71 14.91 0.12
C ARG A 79 -12.42 13.57 -0.01
N VAL A 80 -12.31 12.78 1.04
CA VAL A 80 -13.03 11.52 1.18
C VAL A 80 -13.79 11.54 2.48
N LYS A 81 -15.09 11.32 2.42
CA LYS A 81 -15.96 11.23 3.59
C LYS A 81 -16.28 9.78 3.88
N VAL A 82 -15.95 9.34 5.07
CA VAL A 82 -16.13 7.96 5.52
C VAL A 82 -17.27 7.91 6.52
N PHE A 83 -18.26 7.07 6.25
CA PHE A 83 -19.38 6.85 7.15
C PHE A 83 -19.19 5.57 7.93
N TYR A 84 -19.35 5.64 9.24
CA TYR A 84 -19.16 4.52 10.14
C TYR A 84 -20.13 4.55 11.31
N GLY A 85 -20.34 3.39 11.93
CA GLY A 85 -21.22 3.29 13.09
C GLY A 85 -22.66 3.73 12.80
N ASN A 86 -23.28 4.39 13.76
CA ASN A 86 -24.65 4.92 13.64
C ASN A 86 -24.61 6.34 13.12
N ASP A 87 -24.62 6.51 11.79
CA ASP A 87 -24.65 7.80 11.10
C ASP A 87 -23.50 8.76 11.41
N ARG A 88 -22.39 8.24 11.91
CA ARG A 88 -21.16 9.02 12.12
C ARG A 88 -20.36 9.11 10.83
N SER A 89 -19.68 10.23 10.65
CA SER A 89 -18.82 10.44 9.50
C SER A 89 -17.52 11.13 9.88
N LYS A 90 -16.49 10.86 9.10
CA LYS A 90 -15.19 11.52 9.20
C LYS A 90 -14.75 11.94 7.80
N THR A 91 -14.29 13.18 7.67
CA THR A 91 -13.78 13.70 6.41
C THR A 91 -12.27 13.77 6.43
N LEU A 92 -11.64 13.23 5.39
CA LEU A 92 -10.20 13.30 5.17
C LEU A 92 -9.94 14.19 3.96
N TYR A 93 -9.16 15.24 4.15
CA TYR A 93 -8.79 16.17 3.10
C TYR A 93 -7.49 15.74 2.45
N PHE A 94 -7.49 15.61 1.14
CA PHE A 94 -6.32 15.25 0.35
C PHE A 94 -5.80 16.43 -0.46
N ASP A 95 -6.68 17.16 -1.13
CA ASP A 95 -6.37 18.35 -1.95
C ASP A 95 -5.15 18.12 -2.87
N LYS A 96 -5.21 17.03 -3.66
CA LYS A 96 -4.12 16.60 -4.53
C LYS A 96 -4.58 16.36 -5.94
N ASP A 97 -3.74 16.74 -6.88
CA ASP A 97 -3.85 16.30 -8.27
C ASP A 97 -3.19 14.94 -8.41
N LEU A 98 -3.96 13.95 -8.84
CA LEU A 98 -3.50 12.59 -9.09
C LEU A 98 -3.45 12.31 -10.57
N LYS A 99 -2.32 11.81 -11.05
CA LYS A 99 -2.16 11.30 -12.41
C LYS A 99 -2.67 9.87 -12.51
N GLU A 100 -2.77 9.35 -13.72
CA GLU A 100 -3.13 7.95 -13.94
C GLU A 100 -2.25 7.01 -13.11
N ASP A 101 -2.90 6.07 -12.42
CA ASP A 101 -2.29 5.09 -11.53
C ASP A 101 -1.52 5.66 -10.32
N GLN A 102 -1.66 6.95 -10.05
CA GLN A 102 -1.04 7.57 -8.89
C GLN A 102 -1.85 7.34 -7.62
N GLU A 103 -1.15 7.15 -6.51
CA GLU A 103 -1.71 6.98 -5.19
C GLU A 103 -1.67 8.28 -4.38
N SER A 104 -2.70 8.52 -3.58
CA SER A 104 -2.79 9.73 -2.75
C SER A 104 -1.88 9.71 -1.51
N GLY A 105 -1.36 8.55 -1.15
CA GLY A 105 -0.75 8.32 0.16
C GLY A 105 -1.78 7.93 1.22
N TRP A 106 -1.31 7.35 2.30
CA TRP A 106 -2.15 6.87 3.39
C TRP A 106 -2.52 7.98 4.35
N LYS A 107 -3.80 8.02 4.74
CA LYS A 107 -4.29 8.89 5.81
C LYS A 107 -4.95 8.07 6.91
N SER A 108 -4.58 8.37 8.15
CA SER A 108 -5.14 7.69 9.32
C SER A 108 -6.55 8.19 9.63
N LEU A 109 -7.40 7.25 10.04
CA LEU A 109 -8.73 7.56 10.57
C LEU A 109 -8.69 7.87 12.07
N GLY A 110 -7.52 7.78 12.71
CA GLY A 110 -7.34 7.98 14.14
C GLY A 110 -7.59 6.74 14.98
N SER A 111 -8.56 5.94 14.59
CA SER A 111 -8.89 4.66 15.23
C SER A 111 -9.42 3.68 14.20
N ARG A 112 -9.56 2.43 14.60
CA ARG A 112 -10.16 1.41 13.75
C ARG A 112 -11.66 1.63 13.67
N LEU A 113 -12.16 1.97 12.49
CA LEU A 113 -13.56 2.28 12.24
C LEU A 113 -14.19 1.21 11.36
N CYS A 114 -15.44 0.86 11.67
CA CYS A 114 -16.25 -0.04 10.86
C CYS A 114 -16.92 0.75 9.74
N ILE A 115 -16.31 0.77 8.56
CA ILE A 115 -16.76 1.59 7.42
C ILE A 115 -17.99 0.97 6.77
N LYS A 116 -19.04 1.79 6.60
CA LYS A 116 -20.29 1.41 5.95
C LYS A 116 -20.47 2.01 4.56
N ARG A 117 -19.96 3.21 4.34
CA ARG A 117 -20.05 3.90 3.06
C ARG A 117 -18.88 4.88 2.92
N ILE A 118 -18.44 5.06 1.70
CA ILE A 118 -17.41 6.03 1.37
C ILE A 118 -17.92 6.96 0.28
N GLU A 119 -17.75 8.26 0.45
CA GLU A 119 -18.02 9.27 -0.56
C GLU A 119 -16.71 9.94 -0.96
N VAL A 120 -16.40 9.91 -2.25
CA VAL A 120 -15.20 10.52 -2.83
C VAL A 120 -15.58 11.80 -3.53
N TYR A 121 -14.95 12.90 -3.13
CA TYR A 121 -15.17 14.22 -3.72
C TYR A 121 -13.94 14.65 -4.50
N GLY A 122 -14.15 15.11 -5.70
CA GLY A 122 -13.08 15.56 -6.57
C GLY A 122 -13.60 15.85 -7.97
N ASN A 123 -12.68 16.12 -8.89
CA ASN A 123 -13.00 16.48 -10.26
C ASN A 123 -12.07 15.74 -11.23
N SER A 124 -12.67 15.15 -12.26
CA SER A 124 -11.91 14.54 -13.35
C SER A 124 -12.19 15.34 -14.64
N GLU A 125 -11.40 16.34 -14.91
CA GLU A 125 -11.60 17.28 -16.01
C GLU A 125 -12.08 16.62 -17.33
N GLY A 126 -13.38 16.79 -17.63
CA GLY A 126 -13.97 16.40 -18.90
C GLY A 126 -14.08 14.90 -19.20
N SER A 127 -13.76 14.02 -18.25
CA SER A 127 -13.82 12.58 -18.45
C SER A 127 -14.23 11.83 -17.19
N LYS A 128 -14.60 10.56 -17.36
CA LYS A 128 -14.88 9.67 -16.24
C LYS A 128 -13.56 9.10 -15.73
N ALA A 129 -13.23 9.31 -14.48
CA ALA A 129 -12.06 8.75 -13.85
C ALA A 129 -12.45 7.66 -12.84
N GLY A 130 -11.91 6.46 -13.03
CA GLY A 130 -12.04 5.39 -12.06
C GLY A 130 -11.25 5.69 -10.80
N VAL A 131 -11.84 5.43 -9.65
CA VAL A 131 -11.20 5.65 -8.34
C VAL A 131 -11.29 4.36 -7.55
N LYS A 132 -10.16 3.93 -7.01
CA LYS A 132 -10.08 2.78 -6.10
C LYS A 132 -9.69 3.27 -4.72
N VAL A 133 -10.38 2.77 -3.70
CA VAL A 133 -10.07 3.10 -2.31
C VAL A 133 -9.57 1.85 -1.61
N TYR A 134 -8.42 1.97 -0.96
CA TYR A 134 -7.76 0.92 -0.21
C TYR A 134 -7.78 1.24 1.28
N GLY A 135 -7.79 0.19 2.09
CA GLY A 135 -7.76 0.29 3.53
C GLY A 135 -6.65 -0.54 4.14
N ARG A 136 -6.26 -0.18 5.36
CA ARG A 136 -5.39 -0.95 6.24
C ARG A 136 -6.08 -1.18 7.57
N LYS A 137 -5.87 -2.37 8.15
CA LYS A 137 -6.33 -2.69 9.50
C LYS A 137 -5.50 -2.02 10.59
#